data_39795e7da358f801cb1f632af3bf6e07
#
_entry.id   39795e7da358f801cb1f632af3bf6e07
#
_cell.length_a   1.000
_cell.length_b   1.000
_cell.length_c   1.000
_cell.angle_alpha   90.00
_cell.angle_beta   90.00
_cell.angle_gamma   90.00
#
_symmetry.space_group_name_H-M   'P 1'
#
loop_
_entity.id
_entity.type
_entity.pdbx_description
1 polymer ?
#
loop_
_entity_poly.entity_id
_entity_poly.type
_entity_poly.pdbx_seq_one_letter_code
_entity_poly.pdbx_strand_id
1 'polypeptide(L)'
;MPFETPSLPVLIKRTQSDLAGDSLRQSDAQVLARTLGGAVYGLYGYLDWIAEQILPDTADESTLERIAALRLNQPRKSAQVATGSVSFSASAGAVLDVDTLLQSNDGRTYRVTAARTTSNGINSTTIAALDPGSQGNADAGLTLVPVQPILGIAGNSFAVLAPGLTGGIARESLESLRSRVIRSYRLIPHGGSAQDYETWALECPGITRAWCRGNFLGPGTVGVFVMRDDDAQPIPNDEQLAEVQAYIEQLRPVTADVRVLAPVQVLVNYKLRITPDTSAVRAAIESQLRDLHNREAGLGETLLLSHISEAISSATGETDHSLTSPKANVTAASNELLTFGGCEWLS
;
A
#
# COMPACT_ATOMS: atom_id res chain seq x y z
N MET A 1 -3.73 2.52 -39.12
CA MET A 1 -5.01 3.20 -38.95
C MET A 1 -5.73 2.51 -37.79
N PRO A 2 -6.20 3.23 -36.79
CA PRO A 2 -7.05 2.60 -35.76
C PRO A 2 -8.31 2.08 -36.48
N PHE A 3 -8.66 0.85 -36.16
CA PHE A 3 -9.92 0.25 -36.64
C PHE A 3 -11.05 0.84 -35.80
N GLU A 4 -11.97 1.58 -36.44
CA GLU A 4 -13.16 2.09 -35.75
C GLU A 4 -14.26 1.02 -35.80
N THR A 5 -14.73 0.61 -34.64
CA THR A 5 -15.84 -0.34 -34.54
C THR A 5 -17.13 0.30 -35.09
N PRO A 6 -17.73 -0.27 -36.14
CA PRO A 6 -18.97 0.28 -36.71
C PRO A 6 -20.10 0.26 -35.69
N SER A 7 -20.88 1.32 -35.61
CA SER A 7 -22.06 1.36 -34.72
C SER A 7 -23.12 0.35 -35.16
N LEU A 8 -23.92 -0.14 -34.22
CA LEU A 8 -25.02 -1.10 -34.53
C LEU A 8 -25.95 -0.63 -35.64
N PRO A 9 -26.39 0.65 -35.72
CA PRO A 9 -27.20 1.11 -36.85
C PRO A 9 -26.50 0.99 -38.20
N VAL A 10 -25.18 1.26 -38.25
CA VAL A 10 -24.38 1.11 -39.50
C VAL A 10 -24.29 -0.34 -39.94
N LEU A 11 -24.07 -1.28 -38.98
CA LEU A 11 -24.04 -2.70 -39.27
C LEU A 11 -25.38 -3.21 -39.77
N ILE A 12 -26.47 -2.85 -39.12
CA ILE A 12 -27.83 -3.19 -39.53
C ILE A 12 -28.11 -2.68 -40.96
N LYS A 13 -27.79 -1.41 -41.24
CA LYS A 13 -27.99 -0.81 -42.57
C LYS A 13 -27.20 -1.50 -43.65
N ARG A 14 -25.91 -1.85 -43.39
CA ARG A 14 -25.06 -2.59 -44.32
C ARG A 14 -25.63 -3.96 -44.61
N THR A 15 -25.96 -4.74 -43.56
CA THR A 15 -26.56 -6.09 -43.70
C THR A 15 -27.92 -6.02 -44.42
N GLN A 16 -28.72 -5.00 -44.13
CA GLN A 16 -30.00 -4.82 -44.83
C GLN A 16 -29.80 -4.50 -46.31
N SER A 17 -28.82 -3.67 -46.68
CA SER A 17 -28.48 -3.39 -48.07
C SER A 17 -28.00 -4.65 -48.82
N ASP A 18 -27.18 -5.47 -48.13
CA ASP A 18 -26.66 -6.71 -48.74
C ASP A 18 -27.74 -7.78 -48.90
N LEU A 19 -28.76 -7.78 -48.05
CA LEU A 19 -29.90 -8.72 -48.11
C LEU A 19 -31.07 -8.20 -48.99
N ALA A 20 -31.03 -6.95 -49.45
CA ALA A 20 -32.05 -6.33 -50.29
C ALA A 20 -31.96 -6.85 -51.74
N GLY A 21 -32.36 -8.10 -51.96
CA GLY A 21 -32.50 -8.73 -53.28
C GLY A 21 -33.97 -9.08 -53.57
N ASP A 22 -34.31 -9.34 -54.85
CA ASP A 22 -35.66 -9.62 -55.34
C ASP A 22 -36.34 -10.88 -54.73
N SER A 23 -35.57 -11.71 -54.00
CA SER A 23 -36.02 -13.02 -53.48
C SER A 23 -36.54 -12.98 -52.03
N LEU A 24 -36.27 -11.93 -51.27
CA LEU A 24 -36.67 -11.79 -49.86
C LEU A 24 -37.72 -10.70 -49.66
N ARG A 25 -38.73 -10.99 -48.81
CA ARG A 25 -39.65 -9.95 -48.39
C ARG A 25 -38.92 -8.90 -47.59
N GLN A 26 -39.27 -7.64 -47.77
CA GLN A 26 -38.62 -6.53 -47.08
C GLN A 26 -38.62 -6.66 -45.53
N SER A 27 -39.67 -7.29 -44.96
CA SER A 27 -39.78 -7.62 -43.53
C SER A 27 -38.76 -8.67 -43.09
N ASP A 28 -38.54 -9.72 -43.90
CA ASP A 28 -37.63 -10.83 -43.58
C ASP A 28 -36.18 -10.36 -43.68
N ALA A 29 -35.87 -9.54 -44.69
CA ALA A 29 -34.57 -8.89 -44.82
C ALA A 29 -34.24 -7.98 -43.63
N GLN A 30 -35.21 -7.24 -43.11
CA GLN A 30 -35.02 -6.39 -41.91
C GLN A 30 -34.76 -7.21 -40.65
N VAL A 31 -35.47 -8.32 -40.45
CA VAL A 31 -35.28 -9.22 -39.31
C VAL A 31 -33.87 -9.84 -39.36
N LEU A 32 -33.51 -10.40 -40.51
CA LEU A 32 -32.20 -11.00 -40.71
C LEU A 32 -31.07 -9.98 -40.53
N ALA A 33 -31.21 -8.75 -41.09
CA ALA A 33 -30.24 -7.68 -40.94
C ALA A 33 -30.04 -7.27 -39.49
N ARG A 34 -31.09 -7.19 -38.70
CA ARG A 34 -30.99 -6.85 -37.24
C ARG A 34 -30.31 -7.99 -36.49
N THR A 35 -30.65 -9.22 -36.77
CA THR A 35 -30.07 -10.41 -36.10
C THR A 35 -28.58 -10.53 -36.41
N LEU A 36 -28.20 -10.49 -37.69
CA LEU A 36 -26.80 -10.56 -38.11
C LEU A 36 -26.02 -9.31 -37.65
N GLY A 37 -26.59 -8.11 -37.81
CA GLY A 37 -25.97 -6.88 -37.31
C GLY A 37 -25.73 -6.89 -35.81
N GLY A 38 -26.69 -7.43 -35.04
CA GLY A 38 -26.55 -7.62 -33.60
C GLY A 38 -25.43 -8.63 -33.24
N ALA A 39 -25.37 -9.76 -33.92
CA ALA A 39 -24.33 -10.76 -33.71
C ALA A 39 -22.91 -10.20 -34.03
N VAL A 40 -22.78 -9.53 -35.18
CA VAL A 40 -21.50 -8.90 -35.57
C VAL A 40 -21.10 -7.79 -34.63
N TYR A 41 -22.05 -6.97 -34.15
CA TYR A 41 -21.78 -5.95 -33.14
C TYR A 41 -21.27 -6.56 -31.83
N GLY A 42 -21.88 -7.67 -31.40
CA GLY A 42 -21.39 -8.42 -30.22
C GLY A 42 -19.96 -8.94 -30.40
N LEU A 43 -19.63 -9.43 -31.61
CA LEU A 43 -18.25 -9.87 -31.92
C LEU A 43 -17.26 -8.71 -31.94
N TYR A 44 -17.61 -7.54 -32.46
CA TYR A 44 -16.75 -6.35 -32.37
C TYR A 44 -16.54 -5.93 -30.94
N GLY A 45 -17.58 -5.90 -30.09
CA GLY A 45 -17.42 -5.58 -28.68
C GLY A 45 -16.50 -6.56 -27.94
N TYR A 46 -16.57 -7.86 -28.31
CA TYR A 46 -15.64 -8.85 -27.76
C TYR A 46 -14.21 -8.66 -28.25
N LEU A 47 -14.00 -8.26 -29.50
CA LEU A 47 -12.67 -7.93 -30.03
C LEU A 47 -12.09 -6.66 -29.37
N ASP A 48 -12.90 -5.65 -29.13
CA ASP A 48 -12.49 -4.44 -28.40
C ASP A 48 -12.07 -4.81 -26.98
N TRP A 49 -12.86 -5.63 -26.27
CA TRP A 49 -12.47 -6.12 -24.94
C TRP A 49 -11.15 -6.92 -25.00
N ILE A 50 -10.95 -7.80 -25.99
CA ILE A 50 -9.68 -8.53 -26.15
C ILE A 50 -8.53 -7.55 -26.39
N ALA A 51 -8.72 -6.50 -27.19
CA ALA A 51 -7.70 -5.51 -27.47
C ALA A 51 -7.26 -4.77 -26.19
N GLU A 52 -8.20 -4.47 -25.30
CA GLU A 52 -7.92 -3.89 -23.98
C GLU A 52 -7.14 -4.85 -23.06
N GLN A 53 -7.28 -6.18 -23.25
CA GLN A 53 -6.54 -7.15 -22.44
C GLN A 53 -5.08 -7.37 -22.88
N ILE A 54 -4.66 -6.86 -24.04
CA ILE A 54 -3.31 -7.09 -24.58
C ILE A 54 -2.25 -6.34 -23.76
N LEU A 55 -2.55 -5.14 -23.34
CA LEU A 55 -1.62 -4.29 -22.61
C LEU A 55 -2.01 -4.18 -21.13
N PRO A 56 -1.03 -4.12 -20.20
CA PRO A 56 -1.31 -4.11 -18.78
C PRO A 56 -1.97 -2.82 -18.28
N ASP A 57 -1.91 -1.72 -19.04
CA ASP A 57 -2.52 -0.43 -18.68
C ASP A 57 -4.05 -0.45 -18.76
N THR A 58 -4.61 -1.23 -19.68
CA THR A 58 -6.06 -1.38 -19.89
C THR A 58 -6.63 -2.72 -19.43
N ALA A 59 -5.77 -3.72 -19.21
CA ALA A 59 -6.17 -5.06 -18.81
C ALA A 59 -7.03 -5.09 -17.54
N ASP A 60 -8.02 -5.99 -17.50
CA ASP A 60 -8.83 -6.25 -16.32
C ASP A 60 -8.03 -6.96 -15.20
N GLU A 61 -8.65 -7.10 -14.01
CA GLU A 61 -8.01 -7.68 -12.85
C GLU A 61 -7.46 -9.09 -13.12
N SER A 62 -8.24 -9.95 -13.79
CA SER A 62 -7.87 -11.33 -14.03
C SER A 62 -6.69 -11.48 -14.99
N THR A 63 -6.71 -10.70 -16.05
CA THR A 63 -5.64 -10.66 -17.05
C THR A 63 -4.37 -10.03 -16.49
N LEU A 64 -4.52 -8.93 -15.72
CA LEU A 64 -3.39 -8.26 -15.08
C LEU A 64 -2.69 -9.16 -14.06
N GLU A 65 -3.45 -9.94 -13.26
CA GLU A 65 -2.87 -10.92 -12.32
C GLU A 65 -2.09 -12.01 -13.05
N ARG A 66 -2.60 -12.48 -14.21
CA ARG A 66 -1.87 -13.46 -15.04
C ARG A 66 -0.59 -12.87 -15.61
N ILE A 67 -0.62 -11.62 -16.11
CA ILE A 67 0.57 -10.92 -16.60
C ILE A 67 1.58 -10.76 -15.46
N ALA A 68 1.11 -10.34 -14.28
CA ALA A 68 1.95 -10.18 -13.09
C ALA A 68 2.63 -11.50 -12.69
N ALA A 69 1.89 -12.60 -12.65
CA ALA A 69 2.42 -13.92 -12.30
C ALA A 69 3.48 -14.43 -13.28
N LEU A 70 3.41 -14.03 -14.56
CA LEU A 70 4.39 -14.43 -15.58
C LEU A 70 5.61 -13.52 -15.63
N ARG A 71 5.47 -12.26 -15.21
CA ARG A 71 6.50 -11.24 -15.41
C ARG A 71 7.21 -10.79 -14.14
N LEU A 72 6.51 -10.75 -13.02
CA LEU A 72 7.07 -10.31 -11.74
C LEU A 72 7.58 -11.50 -10.95
N ASN A 73 8.65 -11.29 -10.16
CA ASN A 73 9.15 -12.28 -9.20
C ASN A 73 8.12 -12.57 -8.11
N GLN A 74 7.38 -11.53 -7.71
CA GLN A 74 6.26 -11.63 -6.78
C GLN A 74 4.96 -11.27 -7.49
N PRO A 75 3.94 -12.16 -7.48
CA PRO A 75 2.61 -11.86 -8.02
C PRO A 75 1.95 -10.74 -7.21
N ARG A 76 0.63 -10.60 -7.29
CA ARG A 76 -0.11 -9.63 -6.47
C ARG A 76 0.12 -9.91 -4.99
N LYS A 77 0.54 -8.89 -4.24
CA LYS A 77 0.82 -9.01 -2.81
C LYS A 77 -0.47 -9.36 -2.07
N SER A 78 -0.42 -10.45 -1.30
CA SER A 78 -1.56 -10.90 -0.48
C SER A 78 -1.74 -10.03 0.74
N ALA A 79 -2.97 -9.96 1.25
CA ALA A 79 -3.25 -9.35 2.52
C ALA A 79 -2.59 -10.15 3.66
N GLN A 80 -2.13 -9.45 4.68
CA GLN A 80 -1.52 -10.02 5.88
C GLN A 80 -2.41 -9.76 7.10
N VAL A 81 -2.36 -10.66 8.06
CA VAL A 81 -3.10 -10.53 9.32
C VAL A 81 -2.30 -9.73 10.33
N ALA A 82 -2.99 -8.92 11.14
CA ALA A 82 -2.36 -8.27 12.29
C ALA A 82 -2.04 -9.29 13.38
N THR A 83 -0.89 -9.16 14.01
CA THR A 83 -0.44 -10.01 15.11
C THR A 83 0.01 -9.18 16.29
N GLY A 84 0.00 -9.76 17.47
CA GLY A 84 0.51 -9.11 18.68
C GLY A 84 0.24 -9.93 19.92
N SER A 85 0.49 -9.33 21.07
CA SER A 85 0.34 -9.99 22.37
C SER A 85 -0.76 -9.38 23.20
N VAL A 86 -1.44 -10.22 23.97
CA VAL A 86 -2.46 -9.80 24.94
C VAL A 86 -2.10 -10.29 26.33
N SER A 87 -2.48 -9.51 27.34
CA SER A 87 -2.42 -9.89 28.76
C SER A 87 -3.81 -10.15 29.30
N PHE A 88 -3.90 -11.08 30.23
CA PHE A 88 -5.13 -11.43 30.91
C PHE A 88 -4.83 -11.99 32.32
N SER A 89 -5.76 -11.86 33.24
CA SER A 89 -5.63 -12.43 34.57
C SER A 89 -6.35 -13.80 34.66
N ALA A 90 -5.66 -14.80 35.20
CA ALA A 90 -6.20 -16.15 35.30
C ALA A 90 -5.83 -16.83 36.60
N SER A 91 -6.59 -17.88 36.95
CA SER A 91 -6.23 -18.84 37.98
C SER A 91 -5.24 -19.86 37.46
N ALA A 92 -4.42 -20.45 38.33
CA ALA A 92 -3.50 -21.50 37.95
C ALA A 92 -4.24 -22.72 37.36
N GLY A 93 -3.74 -23.25 36.25
CA GLY A 93 -4.28 -24.46 35.62
C GLY A 93 -5.44 -24.23 34.66
N ALA A 94 -5.87 -22.98 34.42
CA ALA A 94 -6.78 -22.70 33.30
C ALA A 94 -6.04 -22.91 31.96
N VAL A 95 -6.74 -23.47 30.99
CA VAL A 95 -6.18 -23.75 29.67
C VAL A 95 -6.75 -22.75 28.63
N LEU A 96 -5.89 -22.08 27.95
CA LEU A 96 -6.23 -21.27 26.78
C LEU A 96 -5.76 -22.02 25.53
N ASP A 97 -6.70 -22.49 24.73
CA ASP A 97 -6.39 -23.26 23.51
C ASP A 97 -6.08 -22.38 22.33
N VAL A 98 -5.31 -22.94 21.38
CA VAL A 98 -5.12 -22.34 20.05
C VAL A 98 -6.49 -22.21 19.37
N ASP A 99 -6.62 -21.22 18.50
CA ASP A 99 -7.85 -20.87 17.79
C ASP A 99 -9.03 -20.41 18.66
N THR A 100 -8.80 -20.19 19.97
CA THR A 100 -9.78 -19.49 20.81
C THR A 100 -10.06 -18.10 20.23
N LEU A 101 -11.33 -17.79 19.99
CA LEU A 101 -11.76 -16.53 19.39
C LEU A 101 -11.98 -15.46 20.45
N LEU A 102 -11.35 -14.33 20.23
CA LEU A 102 -11.51 -13.11 21.01
C LEU A 102 -12.12 -12.03 20.12
N GLN A 103 -13.04 -11.25 20.66
CA GLN A 103 -13.72 -10.19 19.91
C GLN A 103 -13.54 -8.84 20.60
N SER A 104 -13.34 -7.80 19.83
CA SER A 104 -13.36 -6.41 20.29
C SER A 104 -14.77 -5.83 20.27
N ASN A 105 -14.97 -4.71 20.95
CA ASN A 105 -16.28 -4.04 21.03
C ASN A 105 -16.79 -3.54 19.66
N ASP A 106 -15.91 -3.35 18.70
CA ASP A 106 -16.23 -2.93 17.33
C ASP A 106 -16.50 -4.11 16.37
N GLY A 107 -16.51 -5.36 16.91
CA GLY A 107 -16.85 -6.57 16.18
C GLY A 107 -15.67 -7.28 15.50
N ARG A 108 -14.45 -6.74 15.55
CA ARG A 108 -13.25 -7.41 15.01
C ARG A 108 -12.93 -8.65 15.81
N THR A 109 -12.56 -9.71 15.12
CA THR A 109 -12.29 -11.03 15.72
C THR A 109 -10.81 -11.38 15.57
N TYR A 110 -10.26 -11.91 16.67
CA TYR A 110 -8.87 -12.37 16.76
C TYR A 110 -8.84 -13.81 17.26
N ARG A 111 -7.84 -14.56 16.87
CA ARG A 111 -7.62 -15.94 17.33
C ARG A 111 -6.33 -16.05 18.13
N VAL A 112 -6.33 -16.86 19.15
CA VAL A 112 -5.13 -17.23 19.89
C VAL A 112 -4.24 -18.10 19.03
N THR A 113 -2.95 -17.74 18.91
CA THR A 113 -1.98 -18.47 18.08
C THR A 113 -1.12 -19.45 18.88
N ALA A 114 -1.01 -19.25 20.21
CA ALA A 114 -0.23 -20.13 21.07
C ALA A 114 -1.07 -20.59 22.28
N ALA A 115 -1.24 -21.90 22.42
CA ALA A 115 -1.88 -22.48 23.60
C ALA A 115 -1.08 -22.18 24.87
N ARG A 116 -1.79 -21.93 25.98
CA ARG A 116 -1.13 -21.67 27.25
C ARG A 116 -1.89 -22.26 28.41
N THR A 117 -1.19 -22.99 29.29
CA THR A 117 -1.65 -23.32 30.64
C THR A 117 -1.25 -22.15 31.54
N THR A 118 -2.24 -21.57 32.26
CA THR A 118 -2.04 -20.34 33.01
C THR A 118 -1.42 -20.58 34.37
N SER A 119 -0.64 -19.61 34.83
CA SER A 119 -0.27 -19.46 36.25
C SER A 119 -1.24 -18.50 36.95
N ASN A 120 -1.23 -18.51 38.29
CA ASN A 120 -2.07 -17.57 39.04
C ASN A 120 -1.57 -16.12 38.81
N GLY A 121 -2.48 -15.21 38.44
CA GLY A 121 -2.19 -13.81 38.17
C GLY A 121 -2.15 -13.46 36.68
N ILE A 122 -1.28 -12.52 36.31
CA ILE A 122 -1.19 -11.99 34.93
C ILE A 122 -0.45 -12.97 34.02
N ASN A 123 -1.09 -13.34 32.94
CA ASN A 123 -0.55 -14.17 31.88
C ASN A 123 -0.56 -13.38 30.55
N SER A 124 0.23 -13.83 29.57
CA SER A 124 0.21 -13.27 28.22
C SER A 124 0.22 -14.38 27.17
N THR A 125 -0.39 -14.11 26.04
CA THR A 125 -0.36 -14.98 24.87
C THR A 125 -0.32 -14.16 23.60
N THR A 126 0.00 -14.80 22.47
CA THR A 126 -0.02 -14.18 21.16
C THR A 126 -1.35 -14.43 20.46
N ILE A 127 -1.81 -13.41 19.74
CA ILE A 127 -3.03 -13.48 18.94
C ILE A 127 -2.78 -12.96 17.53
N ALA A 128 -3.64 -13.38 16.61
CA ALA A 128 -3.67 -12.89 15.24
C ALA A 128 -5.09 -12.49 14.85
N ALA A 129 -5.24 -11.47 14.02
CA ALA A 129 -6.55 -11.13 13.46
C ALA A 129 -7.09 -12.30 12.63
N LEU A 130 -8.40 -12.52 12.66
CA LEU A 130 -9.04 -13.55 11.85
C LEU A 130 -9.08 -13.13 10.38
N ASP A 131 -9.46 -11.89 10.14
CA ASP A 131 -9.51 -11.31 8.81
C ASP A 131 -8.20 -10.59 8.48
N PRO A 132 -7.62 -10.83 7.30
CA PRO A 132 -6.43 -10.12 6.86
C PRO A 132 -6.76 -8.68 6.45
N GLY A 133 -5.83 -7.77 6.68
CA GLY A 133 -5.98 -6.37 6.32
C GLY A 133 -5.60 -5.42 7.45
N SER A 134 -5.43 -4.15 7.10
CA SER A 134 -5.10 -3.09 8.05
C SER A 134 -6.17 -2.88 9.13
N GLN A 135 -7.40 -3.31 8.89
CA GLN A 135 -8.48 -3.25 9.87
C GLN A 135 -8.22 -4.13 11.09
N GLY A 136 -7.38 -5.17 10.96
CA GLY A 136 -6.97 -6.01 12.09
C GLY A 136 -6.01 -5.33 13.06
N ASN A 137 -5.37 -4.23 12.65
CA ASN A 137 -4.46 -3.48 13.51
C ASN A 137 -5.21 -2.79 14.65
N ALA A 138 -4.58 -2.72 15.81
CA ALA A 138 -5.18 -2.09 16.98
C ALA A 138 -4.11 -1.56 17.93
N ASP A 139 -4.42 -0.46 18.58
CA ASP A 139 -3.55 0.15 19.58
C ASP A 139 -3.45 -0.68 20.85
N ALA A 140 -2.37 -0.48 21.60
CA ALA A 140 -2.21 -1.03 22.93
C ALA A 140 -3.33 -0.55 23.86
N GLY A 141 -3.80 -1.43 24.76
CA GLY A 141 -4.88 -1.15 25.68
C GLY A 141 -6.28 -1.49 25.15
N LEU A 142 -6.42 -1.87 23.87
CA LEU A 142 -7.71 -2.41 23.38
C LEU A 142 -8.11 -3.64 24.20
N THR A 143 -9.35 -3.66 24.65
CA THR A 143 -9.92 -4.79 25.40
C THR A 143 -10.65 -5.75 24.48
N LEU A 144 -10.32 -7.02 24.59
CA LEU A 144 -10.96 -8.12 23.86
C LEU A 144 -11.70 -9.03 24.84
N VAL A 145 -12.81 -9.59 24.37
CA VAL A 145 -13.64 -10.52 25.14
C VAL A 145 -13.71 -11.85 24.38
N PRO A 146 -13.55 -13.02 25.04
CA PRO A 146 -13.68 -14.29 24.34
C PRO A 146 -15.14 -14.50 23.91
N VAL A 147 -15.31 -15.02 22.69
CA VAL A 147 -16.64 -15.33 22.12
C VAL A 147 -17.36 -16.39 22.98
N GLN A 148 -16.60 -17.29 23.58
CA GLN A 148 -17.08 -18.25 24.55
C GLN A 148 -16.36 -18.04 25.89
N PRO A 149 -17.06 -17.93 27.03
CA PRO A 149 -16.44 -17.77 28.33
C PRO A 149 -15.44 -18.88 28.63
N ILE A 150 -14.24 -18.50 29.11
CA ILE A 150 -13.17 -19.45 29.43
C ILE A 150 -13.09 -19.59 30.95
N LEU A 151 -13.19 -20.83 31.43
CA LEU A 151 -13.14 -21.12 32.84
C LEU A 151 -11.75 -20.79 33.42
N GLY A 152 -11.73 -20.05 34.53
CA GLY A 152 -10.49 -19.69 35.23
C GLY A 152 -9.82 -18.41 34.73
N ILE A 153 -10.41 -17.70 33.75
CA ILE A 153 -9.96 -16.37 33.34
C ILE A 153 -10.81 -15.30 33.98
N ALA A 154 -10.19 -14.39 34.73
CA ALA A 154 -10.87 -13.36 35.50
C ALA A 154 -11.52 -12.33 34.57
N GLY A 155 -12.82 -12.10 34.73
CA GLY A 155 -13.58 -11.11 33.95
C GLY A 155 -13.70 -11.42 32.46
N ASN A 156 -13.17 -12.54 31.98
CA ASN A 156 -13.09 -12.87 30.53
C ASN A 156 -12.62 -11.65 29.69
N SER A 157 -11.55 -10.99 30.14
CA SER A 157 -11.04 -9.77 29.51
C SER A 157 -9.55 -9.94 29.20
N PHE A 158 -9.19 -9.55 27.98
CA PHE A 158 -7.84 -9.58 27.43
C PHE A 158 -7.46 -8.17 27.01
N ALA A 159 -6.35 -7.65 27.49
CA ALA A 159 -5.84 -6.33 27.10
C ALA A 159 -4.66 -6.46 26.14
N VAL A 160 -4.74 -5.76 25.01
CA VAL A 160 -3.66 -5.71 24.03
C VAL A 160 -2.44 -5.02 24.62
N LEU A 161 -1.28 -5.67 24.57
CA LEU A 161 -0.01 -5.14 25.05
C LEU A 161 0.64 -4.20 24.02
N ALA A 162 1.54 -3.34 24.47
CA ALA A 162 2.39 -2.54 23.58
C ALA A 162 3.28 -3.47 22.73
N PRO A 163 3.51 -3.15 21.45
CA PRO A 163 3.14 -1.92 20.73
C PRO A 163 1.71 -1.91 20.17
N GLY A 164 0.90 -2.90 20.41
CA GLY A 164 -0.42 -3.10 19.82
C GLY A 164 -0.48 -4.35 18.94
N LEU A 165 -1.54 -4.46 18.13
CA LEU A 165 -1.67 -5.46 17.07
C LEU A 165 -1.27 -4.80 15.76
N THR A 166 -0.19 -5.28 15.15
CA THR A 166 0.44 -4.67 13.98
C THR A 166 0.69 -5.69 12.87
N GLY A 167 1.11 -5.21 11.70
CA GLY A 167 1.43 -6.08 10.56
C GLY A 167 0.22 -6.48 9.70
N GLY A 168 -0.98 -6.01 10.05
CA GLY A 168 -2.16 -6.19 9.20
C GLY A 168 -2.07 -5.29 7.98
N ILE A 169 -2.00 -5.90 6.78
CA ILE A 169 -1.84 -5.19 5.50
C ILE A 169 -2.95 -5.64 4.57
N ALA A 170 -3.60 -4.68 3.89
CA ALA A 170 -4.58 -4.97 2.87
C ALA A 170 -3.91 -5.63 1.65
N ARG A 171 -4.70 -6.38 0.89
CA ARG A 171 -4.27 -6.90 -0.42
C ARG A 171 -3.86 -5.72 -1.31
N GLU A 172 -2.79 -5.87 -2.04
CA GLU A 172 -2.31 -4.86 -3.00
C GLU A 172 -3.45 -4.39 -3.91
N SER A 173 -3.62 -3.07 -4.03
CA SER A 173 -4.62 -2.50 -4.93
C SER A 173 -4.32 -2.86 -6.39
N LEU A 174 -5.36 -2.88 -7.22
CA LEU A 174 -5.20 -3.18 -8.65
C LEU A 174 -4.28 -2.15 -9.34
N GLU A 175 -4.39 -0.89 -8.95
CA GLU A 175 -3.56 0.19 -9.51
C GLU A 175 -2.08 0.10 -9.09
N SER A 176 -1.81 -0.34 -7.85
CA SER A 176 -0.44 -0.63 -7.41
C SER A 176 0.17 -1.78 -8.20
N LEU A 177 -0.57 -2.88 -8.37
CA LEU A 177 -0.16 -4.01 -9.19
C LEU A 177 0.10 -3.58 -10.64
N ARG A 178 -0.81 -2.78 -11.24
CA ARG A 178 -0.69 -2.23 -12.59
C ARG A 178 0.59 -1.41 -12.75
N SER A 179 0.85 -0.54 -11.81
CA SER A 179 2.06 0.29 -11.79
C SER A 179 3.33 -0.57 -11.72
N ARG A 180 3.37 -1.62 -10.89
CA ARG A 180 4.50 -2.56 -10.81
C ARG A 180 4.70 -3.32 -12.12
N VAL A 181 3.63 -3.80 -12.74
CA VAL A 181 3.70 -4.51 -14.02
C VAL A 181 4.22 -3.58 -15.11
N ILE A 182 3.66 -2.37 -15.26
CA ILE A 182 4.11 -1.39 -16.25
C ILE A 182 5.59 -1.03 -16.01
N ARG A 183 5.98 -0.80 -14.76
CA ARG A 183 7.37 -0.53 -14.38
C ARG A 183 8.31 -1.66 -14.85
N SER A 184 7.90 -2.92 -14.71
CA SER A 184 8.71 -4.08 -15.14
C SER A 184 8.95 -4.15 -16.64
N TYR A 185 8.09 -3.52 -17.46
CA TYR A 185 8.31 -3.40 -18.91
C TYR A 185 9.28 -2.26 -19.27
N ARG A 186 9.35 -1.23 -18.44
CA ARG A 186 10.22 -0.06 -18.65
C ARG A 186 11.62 -0.28 -18.12
N LEU A 187 11.77 -1.09 -17.07
CA LEU A 187 13.05 -1.35 -16.43
C LEU A 187 13.63 -2.67 -16.94
N ILE A 188 14.84 -2.59 -17.47
CA ILE A 188 15.63 -3.76 -17.83
C ILE A 188 16.48 -4.12 -16.60
N PRO A 189 16.29 -5.31 -16.00
CA PRO A 189 17.13 -5.73 -14.88
C PRO A 189 18.61 -5.80 -15.29
N HIS A 190 19.49 -5.17 -14.52
CA HIS A 190 20.93 -5.16 -14.75
C HIS A 190 21.67 -6.13 -13.83
N GLY A 191 20.93 -6.88 -13.00
CA GLY A 191 21.48 -7.88 -12.11
C GLY A 191 22.27 -7.30 -10.93
N GLY A 192 21.77 -6.19 -10.34
CA GLY A 192 22.35 -5.56 -9.14
C GLY A 192 22.70 -4.10 -9.29
N SER A 193 22.03 -3.39 -10.19
CA SER A 193 22.00 -1.91 -10.19
C SER A 193 21.26 -1.38 -8.96
N ALA A 194 21.49 -0.12 -8.58
CA ALA A 194 20.76 0.51 -7.49
C ALA A 194 19.23 0.37 -7.67
N GLN A 195 18.77 0.50 -8.90
CA GLN A 195 17.36 0.40 -9.27
C GLN A 195 16.79 -1.03 -9.14
N ASP A 196 17.64 -2.06 -9.34
CA ASP A 196 17.23 -3.45 -9.10
C ASP A 196 16.97 -3.68 -7.62
N TYR A 197 17.86 -3.21 -6.72
CA TYR A 197 17.69 -3.33 -5.28
C TYR A 197 16.44 -2.59 -4.77
N GLU A 198 16.19 -1.39 -5.26
CA GLU A 198 14.96 -0.64 -4.96
C GLU A 198 13.71 -1.41 -5.41
N THR A 199 13.76 -2.00 -6.61
CA THR A 199 12.66 -2.79 -7.15
C THR A 199 12.39 -4.04 -6.31
N TRP A 200 13.44 -4.78 -5.95
CA TRP A 200 13.32 -5.97 -5.10
C TRP A 200 12.77 -5.63 -3.71
N ALA A 201 13.24 -4.55 -3.11
CA ALA A 201 12.70 -4.10 -1.84
C ALA A 201 11.20 -3.74 -1.94
N LEU A 202 10.80 -3.05 -3.01
CA LEU A 202 9.39 -2.70 -3.27
C LEU A 202 8.51 -3.91 -3.60
N GLU A 203 9.07 -5.06 -3.95
CA GLU A 203 8.33 -6.32 -4.12
C GLU A 203 7.88 -6.91 -2.77
N CYS A 204 8.56 -6.57 -1.67
CA CYS A 204 8.21 -7.07 -0.34
C CYS A 204 6.88 -6.46 0.15
N PRO A 205 6.04 -7.25 0.87
CA PRO A 205 4.79 -6.77 1.41
C PRO A 205 4.98 -5.61 2.39
N GLY A 206 4.15 -4.58 2.25
CA GLY A 206 4.14 -3.41 3.14
C GLY A 206 5.23 -2.38 2.86
N ILE A 207 6.24 -2.67 2.04
CA ILE A 207 7.24 -1.67 1.64
C ILE A 207 6.63 -0.74 0.59
N THR A 208 6.66 0.55 0.87
CA THR A 208 6.07 1.62 0.04
C THR A 208 7.13 2.44 -0.66
N ARG A 209 8.28 2.66 0.02
CA ARG A 209 9.44 3.37 -0.54
C ARG A 209 10.73 2.62 -0.26
N ALA A 210 11.67 2.68 -1.21
CA ALA A 210 12.99 2.10 -1.09
C ALA A 210 14.04 2.97 -1.77
N TRP A 211 15.23 3.02 -1.20
CA TRP A 211 16.40 3.72 -1.74
C TRP A 211 17.63 2.85 -1.63
N CYS A 212 18.46 2.86 -2.67
CA CYS A 212 19.72 2.14 -2.70
C CYS A 212 20.92 3.09 -2.63
N ARG A 213 21.89 2.75 -1.79
CA ARG A 213 23.17 3.48 -1.69
C ARG A 213 24.32 2.50 -1.87
N GLY A 214 25.04 2.60 -2.98
CA GLY A 214 26.25 1.85 -3.23
C GLY A 214 27.39 2.30 -2.32
N ASN A 215 28.23 1.32 -1.89
CA ASN A 215 29.39 1.55 -1.02
C ASN A 215 29.05 2.23 0.33
N PHE A 216 27.86 2.01 0.85
CA PHE A 216 27.36 2.70 2.06
C PHE A 216 28.21 2.40 3.31
N LEU A 217 28.64 1.14 3.48
CA LEU A 217 29.51 0.71 4.58
C LEU A 217 30.97 0.44 4.12
N GLY A 218 31.31 0.84 2.90
CA GLY A 218 32.63 0.61 2.30
C GLY A 218 32.55 -0.08 0.94
N PRO A 219 33.68 -0.27 0.26
CA PRO A 219 33.70 -0.90 -1.06
C PRO A 219 33.04 -2.27 -1.09
N GLY A 220 32.20 -2.53 -2.10
CA GLY A 220 31.48 -3.79 -2.28
C GLY A 220 30.20 -3.95 -1.46
N THR A 221 29.86 -2.97 -0.63
CA THR A 221 28.63 -2.98 0.17
C THR A 221 27.49 -2.20 -0.50
N VAL A 222 26.27 -2.64 -0.26
CA VAL A 222 25.05 -1.99 -0.74
C VAL A 222 24.11 -1.76 0.44
N GLY A 223 23.78 -0.51 0.74
CA GLY A 223 22.75 -0.16 1.71
C GLY A 223 21.41 0.01 1.01
N VAL A 224 20.39 -0.75 1.43
CA VAL A 224 19.02 -0.62 0.94
C VAL A 224 18.16 -0.10 2.07
N PHE A 225 17.63 1.10 1.92
CA PHE A 225 16.77 1.74 2.92
C PHE A 225 15.31 1.57 2.53
N VAL A 226 14.46 1.22 3.48
CA VAL A 226 13.05 0.91 3.21
C VAL A 226 12.10 1.60 4.19
N MET A 227 10.89 1.93 3.70
CA MET A 227 9.83 2.59 4.47
C MET A 227 8.49 1.89 4.25
N ARG A 228 7.58 2.08 5.22
CA ARG A 228 6.24 1.50 5.28
C ARG A 228 5.21 2.60 5.58
N ASP A 229 5.01 3.51 4.65
CA ASP A 229 4.19 4.73 4.88
C ASP A 229 2.73 4.44 5.24
N ASP A 230 2.22 3.28 4.86
CA ASP A 230 0.83 2.87 5.16
C ASP A 230 0.66 2.29 6.58
N ASP A 231 1.75 2.05 7.30
CA ASP A 231 1.72 1.57 8.68
C ASP A 231 1.62 2.74 9.67
N ALA A 232 1.05 2.49 10.85
CA ALA A 232 1.02 3.48 11.95
C ALA A 232 2.42 3.93 12.38
N GLN A 233 3.41 3.05 12.21
CA GLN A 233 4.84 3.35 12.36
C GLN A 233 5.54 3.13 11.03
N PRO A 234 5.82 4.21 10.27
CA PRO A 234 6.41 4.11 8.94
C PRO A 234 7.85 3.59 8.91
N ILE A 235 8.57 3.66 10.03
CA ILE A 235 9.93 3.12 10.16
C ILE A 235 9.84 1.62 10.45
N PRO A 236 10.40 0.75 9.59
CA PRO A 236 10.38 -0.70 9.79
C PRO A 236 11.13 -1.12 11.06
N ASN A 237 10.61 -2.13 11.74
CA ASN A 237 11.30 -2.79 12.85
C ASN A 237 12.31 -3.85 12.35
N ASP A 238 13.10 -4.41 13.26
CA ASP A 238 14.16 -5.38 12.93
C ASP A 238 13.63 -6.65 12.25
N GLU A 239 12.43 -7.11 12.60
CA GLU A 239 11.80 -8.29 11.98
C GLU A 239 11.41 -8.01 10.53
N GLN A 240 10.81 -6.86 10.27
CA GLN A 240 10.44 -6.40 8.93
C GLN A 240 11.67 -6.17 8.04
N LEU A 241 12.75 -5.62 8.60
CA LEU A 241 14.02 -5.48 7.88
C LEU A 241 14.63 -6.85 7.53
N ALA A 242 14.54 -7.81 8.46
CA ALA A 242 15.04 -9.17 8.23
C ALA A 242 14.27 -9.90 7.10
N GLU A 243 12.95 -9.70 7.01
CA GLU A 243 12.16 -10.26 5.90
C GLU A 243 12.60 -9.71 4.54
N VAL A 244 12.79 -8.39 4.43
CA VAL A 244 13.27 -7.76 3.20
C VAL A 244 14.70 -8.21 2.88
N GLN A 245 15.58 -8.30 3.89
CA GLN A 245 16.95 -8.80 3.74
C GLN A 245 16.95 -10.22 3.19
N ALA A 246 16.14 -11.12 3.76
CA ALA A 246 16.07 -12.52 3.33
C ALA A 246 15.57 -12.65 1.88
N TYR A 247 14.67 -11.77 1.45
CA TYR A 247 14.20 -11.73 0.08
C TYR A 247 15.29 -11.26 -0.90
N ILE A 248 15.95 -10.14 -0.59
CA ILE A 248 17.02 -9.58 -1.43
C ILE A 248 18.22 -10.52 -1.51
N GLU A 249 18.54 -11.28 -0.44
CA GLU A 249 19.61 -12.27 -0.43
C GLU A 249 19.48 -13.35 -1.51
N GLN A 250 18.25 -13.68 -1.92
CA GLN A 250 18.00 -14.68 -2.97
C GLN A 250 18.22 -14.12 -4.38
N LEU A 251 18.18 -12.78 -4.54
CA LEU A 251 18.20 -12.11 -5.83
C LEU A 251 19.52 -11.38 -6.12
N ARG A 252 20.29 -11.03 -5.08
CA ARG A 252 21.50 -10.24 -5.19
C ARG A 252 22.62 -10.98 -5.93
N PRO A 253 23.55 -10.28 -6.59
CA PRO A 253 24.80 -10.84 -7.07
C PRO A 253 25.61 -11.45 -5.92
N VAL A 254 26.28 -12.56 -6.21
CA VAL A 254 27.06 -13.34 -5.21
C VAL A 254 28.11 -12.48 -4.49
N THR A 255 28.67 -11.50 -5.16
CA THR A 255 29.76 -10.65 -4.63
C THR A 255 29.30 -9.41 -3.87
N ALA A 256 28.01 -9.08 -3.89
CA ALA A 256 27.48 -7.89 -3.21
C ALA A 256 27.21 -8.19 -1.71
N ASP A 257 27.73 -7.38 -0.80
CA ASP A 257 27.33 -7.40 0.62
C ASP A 257 26.18 -6.40 0.80
N VAL A 258 24.97 -6.92 0.93
CA VAL A 258 23.74 -6.11 1.01
C VAL A 258 23.30 -5.99 2.46
N ARG A 259 22.95 -4.77 2.85
CA ARG A 259 22.36 -4.46 4.18
C ARG A 259 21.06 -3.71 4.00
N VAL A 260 19.97 -4.29 4.47
CA VAL A 260 18.66 -3.60 4.54
C VAL A 260 18.59 -2.85 5.86
N LEU A 261 18.24 -1.56 5.77
CA LEU A 261 18.31 -0.61 6.87
C LEU A 261 17.03 0.24 6.93
N ALA A 262 16.69 0.69 8.11
CA ALA A 262 15.71 1.77 8.28
C ALA A 262 16.40 3.14 8.11
N PRO A 263 15.76 4.12 7.46
CA PRO A 263 16.28 5.48 7.44
C PRO A 263 16.21 6.11 8.84
N VAL A 264 17.15 6.98 9.14
CA VAL A 264 17.11 7.80 10.35
C VAL A 264 16.15 8.95 10.12
N GLN A 265 15.09 9.00 10.91
CA GLN A 265 14.08 10.04 10.79
C GLN A 265 14.58 11.36 11.39
N VAL A 266 14.53 12.44 10.61
CA VAL A 266 14.81 13.80 11.04
C VAL A 266 13.54 14.63 10.94
N LEU A 267 13.01 15.01 12.10
CA LEU A 267 11.78 15.81 12.19
C LEU A 267 12.06 17.27 11.83
N VAL A 268 11.39 17.78 10.81
CA VAL A 268 11.41 19.19 10.42
C VAL A 268 10.25 19.90 11.09
N ASN A 269 10.55 20.79 12.05
CA ASN A 269 9.56 21.60 12.76
C ASN A 269 9.44 22.97 12.13
N TYR A 270 8.22 23.39 11.86
CA TYR A 270 7.88 24.66 11.22
C TYR A 270 7.43 25.67 12.26
N LYS A 271 7.94 26.91 12.17
CA LYS A 271 7.46 28.06 12.97
C LYS A 271 6.99 29.12 12.01
N LEU A 272 5.69 29.40 12.00
CA LEU A 272 5.11 30.32 11.04
C LEU A 272 3.94 31.10 11.62
N ARG A 273 3.74 32.32 11.06
CA ARG A 273 2.54 33.13 11.22
C ARG A 273 1.74 33.07 9.93
N ILE A 274 0.45 33.03 10.03
CA ILE A 274 -0.46 32.92 8.87
C ILE A 274 -1.61 33.92 8.97
N THR A 275 -2.15 34.29 7.83
CA THR A 275 -3.32 35.16 7.71
C THR A 275 -4.29 34.56 6.66
N PRO A 276 -5.56 34.31 7.01
CA PRO A 276 -6.16 34.35 8.34
C PRO A 276 -5.72 33.17 9.22
N ASP A 277 -5.56 33.40 10.52
CA ASP A 277 -5.22 32.36 11.47
C ASP A 277 -6.49 31.64 11.96
N THR A 278 -6.87 30.59 11.25
CA THR A 278 -8.02 29.74 11.57
C THR A 278 -7.59 28.26 11.63
N SER A 279 -8.34 27.46 12.39
CA SER A 279 -8.07 26.02 12.49
C SER A 279 -8.15 25.30 11.13
N ALA A 280 -9.00 25.74 10.24
CA ALA A 280 -9.15 25.19 8.89
C ALA A 280 -7.91 25.48 8.03
N VAL A 281 -7.38 26.70 8.06
CA VAL A 281 -6.16 27.08 7.33
C VAL A 281 -4.94 26.37 7.91
N ARG A 282 -4.83 26.27 9.25
CA ARG A 282 -3.76 25.49 9.91
C ARG A 282 -3.75 24.04 9.43
N ALA A 283 -4.91 23.38 9.42
CA ALA A 283 -5.03 22.00 8.96
C ALA A 283 -4.67 21.84 7.47
N ALA A 284 -5.09 22.80 6.62
CA ALA A 284 -4.75 22.80 5.20
C ALA A 284 -3.24 22.92 4.97
N ILE A 285 -2.57 23.82 5.69
CA ILE A 285 -1.10 23.98 5.62
C ILE A 285 -0.37 22.73 6.09
N GLU A 286 -0.78 22.13 7.22
CA GLU A 286 -0.18 20.88 7.68
C GLU A 286 -0.34 19.75 6.67
N SER A 287 -1.48 19.66 5.99
CA SER A 287 -1.70 18.69 4.92
C SER A 287 -0.74 18.93 3.75
N GLN A 288 -0.60 20.18 3.29
CA GLN A 288 0.30 20.52 2.18
C GLN A 288 1.77 20.28 2.54
N LEU A 289 2.18 20.57 3.77
CA LEU A 289 3.55 20.28 4.23
C LEU A 289 3.82 18.77 4.32
N ARG A 290 2.86 17.96 4.79
CA ARG A 290 3.00 16.50 4.77
C ARG A 290 3.09 15.97 3.33
N ASP A 291 2.28 16.47 2.43
CA ASP A 291 2.32 16.11 1.00
C ASP A 291 3.66 16.50 0.36
N LEU A 292 4.21 17.66 0.72
CA LEU A 292 5.54 18.09 0.30
C LEU A 292 6.62 17.11 0.76
N HIS A 293 6.62 16.71 2.04
CA HIS A 293 7.56 15.73 2.56
C HIS A 293 7.43 14.37 1.86
N ASN A 294 6.22 13.89 1.62
CA ASN A 294 5.99 12.63 0.93
C ASN A 294 6.47 12.66 -0.53
N ARG A 295 6.37 13.81 -1.19
CA ARG A 295 6.73 13.98 -2.60
C ARG A 295 8.21 14.26 -2.81
N GLU A 296 8.83 15.06 -1.96
CA GLU A 296 10.17 15.62 -2.20
C GLU A 296 11.23 15.18 -1.20
N ALA A 297 10.87 14.72 0.00
CA ALA A 297 11.85 14.26 0.96
C ALA A 297 12.32 12.83 0.63
N GLY A 298 13.32 12.72 -0.22
CA GLY A 298 14.05 11.48 -0.46
C GLY A 298 15.16 11.26 0.59
N LEU A 299 15.72 10.06 0.61
CA LEU A 299 16.82 9.71 1.51
C LEU A 299 18.06 10.57 1.18
N GLY A 300 18.57 11.33 2.13
CA GLY A 300 19.74 12.18 1.95
C GLY A 300 19.50 13.38 1.04
N GLU A 301 18.26 13.76 0.78
CA GLU A 301 17.91 14.89 -0.08
C GLU A 301 17.73 16.19 0.71
N THR A 302 17.68 17.29 -0.04
CA THR A 302 17.53 18.63 0.51
C THR A 302 16.12 19.13 0.21
N LEU A 303 15.40 19.51 1.26
CA LEU A 303 14.12 20.19 1.15
C LEU A 303 14.37 21.70 0.96
N LEU A 304 13.94 22.22 -0.18
CA LEU A 304 14.17 23.62 -0.54
C LEU A 304 13.20 24.56 0.20
N LEU A 305 13.72 25.65 0.71
CA LEU A 305 12.92 26.68 1.39
C LEU A 305 11.84 27.27 0.47
N SER A 306 12.12 27.41 -0.82
CA SER A 306 11.15 27.88 -1.83
C SER A 306 9.97 26.94 -1.97
N HIS A 307 10.20 25.63 -1.97
CA HIS A 307 9.13 24.61 -2.08
C HIS A 307 8.31 24.53 -0.78
N ILE A 308 8.94 24.74 0.38
CA ILE A 308 8.23 24.88 1.65
C ILE A 308 7.27 26.07 1.60
N SER A 309 7.76 27.23 1.13
CA SER A 309 6.93 28.44 1.01
C SER A 309 5.81 28.26 -0.03
N GLU A 310 6.09 27.61 -1.15
CA GLU A 310 5.09 27.27 -2.15
C GLU A 310 3.99 26.36 -1.58
N ALA A 311 4.37 25.31 -0.84
CA ALA A 311 3.42 24.40 -0.20
C ALA A 311 2.51 25.14 0.79
N ILE A 312 3.05 26.08 1.58
CA ILE A 312 2.25 26.90 2.49
C ILE A 312 1.30 27.80 1.70
N SER A 313 1.77 28.50 0.66
CA SER A 313 0.97 29.39 -0.16
C SER A 313 -0.12 28.67 -0.98
N SER A 314 0.07 27.38 -1.29
CA SER A 314 -0.94 26.58 -2.00
C SER A 314 -2.05 26.05 -1.11
N ALA A 315 -1.95 26.24 0.22
CA ALA A 315 -2.95 25.78 1.16
C ALA A 315 -4.27 26.58 1.02
N THR A 316 -5.38 25.86 0.98
CA THR A 316 -6.70 26.47 0.78
C THR A 316 -7.06 27.44 1.91
N GLY A 317 -7.31 28.70 1.54
CA GLY A 317 -7.74 29.77 2.45
C GLY A 317 -6.59 30.56 3.09
N GLU A 318 -5.33 30.23 2.78
CA GLU A 318 -4.16 31.05 3.12
C GLU A 318 -4.13 32.29 2.22
N THR A 319 -3.80 33.44 2.79
CA THR A 319 -3.69 34.72 2.08
C THR A 319 -2.28 35.28 2.20
N ASP A 320 -1.63 35.09 3.35
CA ASP A 320 -0.27 35.56 3.62
C ASP A 320 0.35 34.74 4.75
N HIS A 321 1.66 34.50 4.66
CA HIS A 321 2.39 33.80 5.69
C HIS A 321 3.80 34.37 5.91
N SER A 322 4.32 34.17 7.10
CA SER A 322 5.72 34.45 7.44
C SER A 322 6.36 33.24 8.09
N LEU A 323 7.27 32.59 7.36
CA LEU A 323 8.01 31.42 7.84
C LEU A 323 9.25 31.88 8.65
N THR A 324 9.28 31.56 9.94
CA THR A 324 10.38 31.90 10.84
C THR A 324 11.40 30.77 10.97
N SER A 325 10.96 29.52 10.83
CA SER A 325 11.81 28.32 10.81
C SER A 325 11.17 27.27 9.88
N PRO A 326 11.98 26.61 9.04
CA PRO A 326 13.41 26.79 8.78
C PRO A 326 13.71 28.11 8.05
N LYS A 327 14.93 28.64 8.21
CA LYS A 327 15.38 29.89 7.54
C LYS A 327 16.22 29.64 6.29
N ALA A 328 16.56 28.40 6.04
CA ALA A 328 17.36 27.96 4.91
C ALA A 328 16.88 26.57 4.46
N ASN A 329 17.39 26.10 3.35
CA ASN A 329 17.17 24.72 2.91
C ASN A 329 17.57 23.74 4.00
N VAL A 330 16.77 22.68 4.16
CA VAL A 330 17.03 21.62 5.15
C VAL A 330 17.63 20.43 4.41
N THR A 331 18.89 20.10 4.74
CA THR A 331 19.60 18.99 4.07
C THR A 331 19.71 17.81 5.04
N ALA A 332 19.37 16.63 4.56
CA ALA A 332 19.52 15.37 5.27
C ALA A 332 20.91 14.75 5.03
N ALA A 333 21.45 14.01 5.99
CA ALA A 333 22.62 13.15 5.77
C ALA A 333 22.22 11.94 4.89
N SER A 334 23.21 11.21 4.37
CA SER A 334 23.02 10.15 3.36
C SER A 334 22.09 9.00 3.80
N ASN A 335 21.89 8.82 5.09
CA ASN A 335 21.02 7.82 5.71
C ASN A 335 19.79 8.42 6.42
N GLU A 336 19.61 9.73 6.32
CA GLU A 336 18.52 10.45 6.97
C GLU A 336 17.37 10.73 6.00
N LEU A 337 16.16 10.74 6.55
CA LEU A 337 14.93 11.09 5.86
C LEU A 337 14.25 12.24 6.59
N LEU A 338 14.03 13.35 5.88
CA LEU A 338 13.30 14.49 6.42
C LEU A 338 11.80 14.17 6.50
N THR A 339 11.23 14.30 7.69
CA THR A 339 9.80 14.04 7.90
C THR A 339 9.14 15.23 8.60
N PHE A 340 7.83 15.38 8.39
CA PHE A 340 7.06 16.45 9.01
C PHE A 340 7.01 16.28 10.53
N GLY A 341 7.56 17.25 11.28
CA GLY A 341 7.61 17.23 12.75
C GLY A 341 6.49 18.00 13.43
N GLY A 342 5.81 18.88 12.69
CA GLY A 342 4.70 19.69 13.19
C GLY A 342 4.89 21.19 12.97
N CYS A 343 3.82 21.96 13.25
CA CYS A 343 3.80 23.42 13.11
C CYS A 343 3.60 24.10 14.47
N GLU A 344 4.46 25.07 14.77
CA GLU A 344 4.31 26.01 15.85
C GLU A 344 3.74 27.32 15.28
N TRP A 345 2.54 27.68 15.70
CA TRP A 345 1.81 28.84 15.20
C TRP A 345 2.16 30.08 16.03
N LEU A 346 2.68 31.09 15.37
CA LEU A 346 3.05 32.35 16.00
C LEU A 346 1.89 33.34 15.89
N SER A 347 1.56 34.01 16.99
CA SER A 347 0.52 35.03 17.05
C SER A 347 0.94 36.35 16.40
#